data_85b6e28a3080b3be37fcfd8c0b312ba5
#
_entry.id   85b6e28a3080b3be37fcfd8c0b312ba5
#
_cell.length_a   1.000
_cell.length_b   1.000
_cell.length_c   1.000
_cell.angle_alpha   90.00
_cell.angle_beta   90.00
_cell.angle_gamma   90.00
#
_symmetry.space_group_name_H-M   'P 1'
#
loop_
_entity.id
_entity.type
_entity.pdbx_description
1 polymer ?
#
loop_
_entity_poly.entity_id
_entity_poly.type
_entity_poly.pdbx_seq_one_letter_code
_entity_poly.pdbx_strand_id
1 'polypeptide(L)'
;MELLGTAIMAVAALVGLAIVPLGLPGLWIMVAGILAYGWLTAFRTVGIATIASVLAIAFLGEIIDNWLGFRFAKRYGGSTRSGWGALIGGVVGAVVGVPVAIVGSVLGAFIGSFVGAALFELSYSRHAGTAARAGWGAIMGRAAAAAVKIALGVVIAIIGLFAALS
;
A
#
# COMPACT_ATOMS: atom_id res chain seq x y z
N MET A 1 30.60 6.79 1.51
CA MET A 1 29.60 5.74 1.25
C MET A 1 28.37 5.87 2.16
N GLU A 2 28.54 6.28 3.42
CA GLU A 2 27.42 6.46 4.37
C GLU A 2 26.42 7.51 3.93
N LEU A 3 26.87 8.69 3.50
CA LEU A 3 25.99 9.76 3.02
C LEU A 3 25.13 9.31 1.81
N LEU A 4 25.73 8.59 0.87
CA LEU A 4 25.02 8.04 -0.28
C LEU A 4 23.97 7.01 0.14
N GLY A 5 24.35 6.10 1.05
CA GLY A 5 23.44 5.09 1.59
C GLY A 5 22.26 5.72 2.31
N THR A 6 22.49 6.71 3.16
CA THR A 6 21.44 7.47 3.86
C THR A 6 20.52 8.20 2.89
N ALA A 7 21.08 8.80 1.84
CA ALA A 7 20.28 9.45 0.80
C ALA A 7 19.37 8.47 0.06
N ILE A 8 19.90 7.30 -0.34
CA ILE A 8 19.11 6.23 -0.99
C ILE A 8 17.99 5.75 -0.06
N MET A 9 18.31 5.49 1.20
CA MET A 9 17.30 5.06 2.19
C MET A 9 16.22 6.12 2.39
N ALA A 10 16.58 7.40 2.50
CA ALA A 10 15.63 8.50 2.64
C ALA A 10 14.73 8.64 1.41
N VAL A 11 15.30 8.58 0.20
CA VAL A 11 14.53 8.60 -1.04
C VAL A 11 13.59 7.40 -1.12
N ALA A 12 14.06 6.20 -0.79
CA ALA A 12 13.23 5.00 -0.77
C ALA A 12 12.09 5.09 0.25
N ALA A 13 12.32 5.72 1.41
CA ALA A 13 11.29 5.97 2.41
C ALA A 13 10.22 6.94 1.88
N LEU A 14 10.62 8.06 1.29
CA LEU A 14 9.69 9.04 0.72
C LEU A 14 8.88 8.46 -0.44
N VAL A 15 9.55 7.80 -1.39
CA VAL A 15 8.89 7.15 -2.53
C VAL A 15 7.97 6.05 -2.05
N GLY A 16 8.43 5.19 -1.12
CA GLY A 16 7.64 4.12 -0.54
C GLY A 16 6.35 4.63 0.08
N LEU A 17 6.43 5.67 0.92
CA LEU A 17 5.24 6.29 1.53
C LEU A 17 4.31 6.94 0.50
N ALA A 18 4.87 7.60 -0.53
CA ALA A 18 4.09 8.27 -1.56
C ALA A 18 3.28 7.28 -2.42
N ILE A 19 3.77 6.06 -2.64
CA ILE A 19 3.08 5.07 -3.47
C ILE A 19 2.12 4.16 -2.69
N VAL A 20 2.16 4.14 -1.36
CA VAL A 20 1.22 3.35 -0.53
C VAL A 20 -0.25 3.64 -0.88
N PRO A 21 -0.71 4.91 -1.01
CA PRO A 21 -2.11 5.19 -1.35
C PRO A 21 -2.52 4.70 -2.74
N LEU A 22 -1.55 4.44 -3.62
CA LEU A 22 -1.80 3.84 -4.95
C LEU A 22 -2.16 2.36 -4.87
N GLY A 23 -1.96 1.74 -3.70
CA GLY A 23 -2.11 0.29 -3.50
C GLY A 23 -0.90 -0.50 -3.99
N LEU A 24 0.22 0.17 -4.17
CA LEU A 24 1.49 -0.44 -4.55
C LEU A 24 2.28 -0.88 -3.30
N PRO A 25 3.23 -1.80 -3.46
CA PRO A 25 3.98 -2.37 -2.34
C PRO A 25 5.06 -1.40 -1.79
N GLY A 26 4.64 -0.20 -1.33
CA GLY A 26 5.53 0.86 -0.88
C GLY A 26 6.42 0.47 0.31
N LEU A 27 5.93 -0.36 1.23
CA LEU A 27 6.72 -0.86 2.36
C LEU A 27 7.94 -1.67 1.90
N TRP A 28 7.82 -2.43 0.79
CA TRP A 28 8.93 -3.20 0.22
C TRP A 28 10.01 -2.31 -0.40
N ILE A 29 9.63 -1.16 -0.98
CA ILE A 29 10.62 -0.16 -1.46
C ILE A 29 11.41 0.40 -0.29
N MET A 30 10.74 0.66 0.85
CA MET A 30 11.42 1.13 2.06
C MET A 30 12.39 0.08 2.61
N VAL A 31 11.97 -1.20 2.64
CA VAL A 31 12.84 -2.32 3.03
C VAL A 31 14.05 -2.41 2.10
N ALA A 32 13.84 -2.31 0.79
CA ALA A 32 14.92 -2.32 -0.20
C ALA A 32 15.90 -1.15 0.02
N GLY A 33 15.42 0.03 0.38
CA GLY A 33 16.24 1.18 0.74
C GLY A 33 17.13 0.93 1.96
N ILE A 34 16.57 0.30 3.02
CA ILE A 34 17.33 -0.08 4.22
C ILE A 34 18.37 -1.16 3.91
N LEU A 35 18.03 -2.14 3.07
CA LEU A 35 18.98 -3.17 2.62
C LEU A 35 20.11 -2.58 1.77
N ALA A 36 19.79 -1.64 0.87
CA ALA A 36 20.78 -0.93 0.08
C ALA A 36 21.74 -0.11 0.96
N TYR A 37 21.22 0.57 1.97
CA TYR A 37 22.02 1.26 2.96
C TYR A 37 22.96 0.27 3.70
N GLY A 38 22.39 -0.83 4.21
CA GLY A 38 23.19 -1.87 4.88
C GLY A 38 24.31 -2.41 3.98
N TRP A 39 24.00 -2.67 2.71
CA TRP A 39 25.01 -3.14 1.75
C TRP A 39 26.15 -2.13 1.55
N LEU A 40 25.83 -0.84 1.39
CA LEU A 40 26.81 0.23 1.18
C LEU A 40 27.68 0.49 2.41
N THR A 41 27.16 0.20 3.60
CA THR A 41 27.87 0.37 4.90
C THR A 41 28.49 -0.93 5.42
N ALA A 42 28.50 -2.00 4.59
CA ALA A 42 28.95 -3.34 4.98
C ALA A 42 28.23 -3.89 6.22
N PHE A 43 26.93 -3.56 6.37
CA PHE A 43 26.05 -3.97 7.47
C PHE A 43 26.60 -3.65 8.88
N ARG A 44 27.36 -2.56 9.01
CA ARG A 44 27.97 -2.17 10.30
C ARG A 44 26.94 -1.80 11.33
N THR A 45 25.88 -1.08 10.92
CA THR A 45 24.83 -0.55 11.79
C THR A 45 23.49 -1.26 11.58
N VAL A 46 23.25 -1.86 10.40
CA VAL A 46 22.04 -2.61 10.09
C VAL A 46 22.22 -4.08 10.43
N GLY A 47 21.83 -4.46 11.63
CA GLY A 47 21.91 -5.84 12.09
C GLY A 47 20.76 -6.72 11.58
N ILE A 48 20.90 -8.04 11.79
CA ILE A 48 19.88 -9.05 11.43
C ILE A 48 18.53 -8.73 12.08
N ALA A 49 18.54 -8.23 13.33
CA ALA A 49 17.32 -7.86 14.04
C ALA A 49 16.56 -6.72 13.34
N THR A 50 17.29 -5.70 12.85
CA THR A 50 16.71 -4.59 12.06
C THR A 50 16.06 -5.11 10.79
N ILE A 51 16.76 -5.95 10.02
CA ILE A 51 16.26 -6.53 8.77
C ILE A 51 15.03 -7.38 9.04
N ALA A 52 15.08 -8.28 10.03
CA ALA A 52 13.96 -9.14 10.40
C ALA A 52 12.73 -8.32 10.82
N SER A 53 12.93 -7.25 11.59
CA SER A 53 11.85 -6.37 12.04
C SER A 53 11.16 -5.65 10.88
N VAL A 54 11.92 -5.03 9.97
CA VAL A 54 11.33 -4.29 8.85
C VAL A 54 10.66 -5.23 7.84
N LEU A 55 11.21 -6.43 7.62
CA LEU A 55 10.56 -7.47 6.82
C LEU A 55 9.25 -7.92 7.45
N ALA A 56 9.23 -8.21 8.75
CA ALA A 56 8.03 -8.62 9.46
C ALA A 56 6.93 -7.53 9.37
N ILE A 57 7.30 -6.26 9.55
CA ILE A 57 6.37 -5.14 9.43
C ILE A 57 5.83 -5.01 7.99
N ALA A 58 6.67 -5.16 6.98
CA ALA A 58 6.24 -5.11 5.58
C ALA A 58 5.25 -6.25 5.26
N PHE A 59 5.54 -7.48 5.67
CA PHE A 59 4.62 -8.62 5.53
C PHE A 59 3.29 -8.40 6.24
N LEU A 60 3.33 -7.92 7.49
CA LEU A 60 2.13 -7.58 8.24
C LEU A 60 1.30 -6.53 7.52
N GLY A 61 1.94 -5.51 6.93
CA GLY A 61 1.28 -4.49 6.15
C GLY A 61 0.52 -5.06 4.95
N GLU A 62 1.11 -6.02 4.22
CA GLU A 62 0.43 -6.67 3.09
C GLU A 62 -0.73 -7.55 3.53
N ILE A 63 -0.57 -8.31 4.62
CA ILE A 63 -1.65 -9.13 5.18
C ILE A 63 -2.83 -8.26 5.60
N ILE A 64 -2.56 -7.16 6.31
CA ILE A 64 -3.59 -6.23 6.79
C ILE A 64 -4.29 -5.54 5.61
N ASP A 65 -3.56 -5.12 4.57
CA ASP A 65 -4.11 -4.49 3.37
C ASP A 65 -5.15 -5.41 2.70
N ASN A 66 -4.75 -6.64 2.40
CA ASN A 66 -5.65 -7.63 1.81
C ASN A 66 -6.87 -7.92 2.72
N TRP A 67 -6.63 -8.12 4.02
CA TRP A 67 -7.69 -8.42 4.98
C TRP A 67 -8.69 -7.27 5.11
N LEU A 68 -8.22 -6.01 5.20
CA LEU A 68 -9.08 -4.84 5.27
C LEU A 68 -9.92 -4.68 4.00
N GLY A 69 -9.33 -4.83 2.82
CA GLY A 69 -10.03 -4.74 1.56
C GLY A 69 -11.22 -5.70 1.49
N PHE A 70 -11.00 -6.98 1.80
CA PHE A 70 -12.07 -7.97 1.80
C PHE A 70 -13.08 -7.77 2.94
N ARG A 71 -12.63 -7.39 4.13
CA ARG A 71 -13.50 -7.16 5.30
C ARG A 71 -14.46 -6.00 5.06
N PHE A 72 -13.96 -4.89 4.52
CA PHE A 72 -14.82 -3.73 4.22
C PHE A 72 -15.78 -4.04 3.07
N ALA A 73 -15.35 -4.71 2.00
CA ALA A 73 -16.25 -5.15 0.94
C ALA A 73 -17.43 -5.94 1.51
N LYS A 74 -17.18 -6.95 2.35
CA LYS A 74 -18.22 -7.76 3.01
C LYS A 74 -19.10 -6.95 3.97
N ARG A 75 -18.50 -6.05 4.76
CA ARG A 75 -19.25 -5.22 5.73
C ARG A 75 -20.28 -4.33 5.07
N TYR A 76 -20.02 -3.89 3.84
CA TYR A 76 -20.93 -3.07 3.05
C TYR A 76 -21.86 -3.89 2.14
N GLY A 77 -21.93 -5.21 2.36
CA GLY A 77 -22.83 -6.10 1.65
C GLY A 77 -22.34 -6.57 0.28
N GLY A 78 -21.06 -6.34 0.00
CA GLY A 78 -20.41 -6.86 -1.22
C GLY A 78 -20.01 -8.32 -1.10
N SER A 79 -19.95 -8.99 -2.24
CA SER A 79 -19.46 -10.37 -2.38
C SER A 79 -17.93 -10.43 -2.45
N THR A 80 -17.36 -11.63 -2.41
CA THR A 80 -15.92 -11.81 -2.69
C THR A 80 -15.54 -11.33 -4.10
N ARG A 81 -16.48 -11.36 -5.03
CA ARG A 81 -16.28 -10.86 -6.41
C ARG A 81 -16.08 -9.35 -6.43
N SER A 82 -16.83 -8.60 -5.62
CA SER A 82 -16.63 -7.14 -5.52
C SER A 82 -15.25 -6.78 -4.94
N GLY A 83 -14.68 -7.61 -4.05
CA GLY A 83 -13.31 -7.45 -3.57
C GLY A 83 -12.28 -7.57 -4.69
N TRP A 84 -12.40 -8.58 -5.55
CA TRP A 84 -11.56 -8.70 -6.75
C TRP A 84 -11.78 -7.56 -7.74
N GLY A 85 -13.04 -7.15 -7.93
CA GLY A 85 -13.37 -5.98 -8.74
C GLY A 85 -12.72 -4.70 -8.23
N ALA A 86 -12.71 -4.49 -6.90
CA ALA A 86 -12.03 -3.37 -6.27
C ALA A 86 -10.53 -3.38 -6.53
N LEU A 87 -9.90 -4.54 -6.43
CA LEU A 87 -8.45 -4.71 -6.64
C LEU A 87 -8.09 -4.41 -8.10
N ILE A 88 -8.73 -5.08 -9.05
CA ILE A 88 -8.47 -4.90 -10.49
C ILE A 88 -8.79 -3.46 -10.91
N GLY A 89 -9.97 -2.94 -10.53
CA GLY A 89 -10.38 -1.59 -10.83
C GLY A 89 -9.44 -0.54 -10.24
N GLY A 90 -8.96 -0.78 -9.02
CA GLY A 90 -8.00 0.09 -8.37
C GLY A 90 -6.65 0.17 -9.10
N VAL A 91 -6.13 -0.96 -9.55
CA VAL A 91 -4.89 -1.01 -10.36
C VAL A 91 -5.08 -0.32 -11.70
N VAL A 92 -6.15 -0.64 -12.42
CA VAL A 92 -6.47 0.00 -13.71
C VAL A 92 -6.66 1.50 -13.53
N GLY A 93 -7.40 1.92 -12.51
CA GLY A 93 -7.62 3.34 -12.22
C GLY A 93 -6.33 4.08 -11.87
N ALA A 94 -5.42 3.45 -11.10
CA ALA A 94 -4.11 4.02 -10.81
C ALA A 94 -3.30 4.25 -12.08
N VAL A 95 -3.27 3.27 -13.00
CA VAL A 95 -2.55 3.37 -14.27
C VAL A 95 -3.17 4.45 -15.18
N VAL A 96 -4.49 4.48 -15.31
CA VAL A 96 -5.20 5.51 -16.09
C VAL A 96 -4.97 6.92 -15.53
N GLY A 97 -4.78 7.03 -14.21
CA GLY A 97 -4.50 8.30 -13.54
C GLY A 97 -3.07 8.84 -13.72
N VAL A 98 -2.12 8.01 -14.20
CA VAL A 98 -0.70 8.38 -14.35
C VAL A 98 -0.46 9.71 -15.08
N PRO A 99 -1.19 10.07 -16.16
CA PRO A 99 -0.97 11.35 -16.83
C PRO A 99 -1.14 12.59 -15.95
N VAL A 100 -1.86 12.49 -14.82
CA VAL A 100 -2.04 13.57 -13.83
C VAL A 100 -1.14 13.36 -12.62
N ALA A 101 0.00 12.73 -12.82
CA ALA A 101 1.00 12.42 -11.80
C ALA A 101 0.44 11.62 -10.60
N ILE A 102 1.04 11.80 -9.41
CA ILE A 102 0.68 11.05 -8.20
C ILE A 102 -0.79 11.27 -7.80
N VAL A 103 -1.28 12.51 -7.88
CA VAL A 103 -2.65 12.85 -7.48
C VAL A 103 -3.68 12.14 -8.36
N GLY A 104 -3.47 12.16 -9.69
CA GLY A 104 -4.34 11.46 -10.62
C GLY A 104 -4.34 9.95 -10.42
N SER A 105 -3.17 9.37 -10.16
CA SER A 105 -3.06 7.94 -9.87
C SER A 105 -3.76 7.54 -8.56
N VAL A 106 -3.66 8.37 -7.51
CA VAL A 106 -4.38 8.12 -6.24
C VAL A 106 -5.89 8.21 -6.46
N LEU A 107 -6.37 9.31 -7.05
CA LEU A 107 -7.80 9.48 -7.33
C LEU A 107 -8.32 8.39 -8.27
N GLY A 108 -7.56 8.07 -9.31
CA GLY A 108 -7.87 6.99 -10.25
C GLY A 108 -7.97 5.64 -9.54
N ALA A 109 -7.06 5.35 -8.62
CA ALA A 109 -7.09 4.13 -7.83
C ALA A 109 -8.35 4.03 -6.94
N PHE A 110 -8.77 5.12 -6.30
CA PHE A 110 -9.99 5.14 -5.49
C PHE A 110 -11.26 5.01 -6.35
N ILE A 111 -11.35 5.80 -7.42
CA ILE A 111 -12.49 5.76 -8.36
C ILE A 111 -12.55 4.39 -9.02
N GLY A 112 -11.42 3.87 -9.49
CA GLY A 112 -11.32 2.56 -10.11
C GLY A 112 -11.72 1.43 -9.17
N SER A 113 -11.33 1.49 -7.90
CA SER A 113 -11.77 0.51 -6.89
C SER A 113 -13.28 0.56 -6.67
N PHE A 114 -13.87 1.75 -6.61
CA PHE A 114 -15.32 1.91 -6.51
C PHE A 114 -16.03 1.29 -7.72
N VAL A 115 -15.63 1.73 -8.91
CA VAL A 115 -16.26 1.29 -10.17
C VAL A 115 -16.09 -0.21 -10.35
N GLY A 116 -14.89 -0.73 -10.14
CA GLY A 116 -14.60 -2.15 -10.26
C GLY A 116 -15.41 -2.98 -9.27
N ALA A 117 -15.45 -2.60 -8.00
CA ALA A 117 -16.27 -3.29 -7.01
C ALA A 117 -17.76 -3.26 -7.37
N ALA A 118 -18.26 -2.09 -7.78
CA ALA A 118 -19.68 -1.92 -8.14
C ALA A 118 -20.06 -2.73 -9.38
N LEU A 119 -19.23 -2.72 -10.42
CA LEU A 119 -19.48 -3.49 -11.66
C LEU A 119 -19.47 -5.02 -11.41
N PHE A 120 -18.50 -5.51 -10.65
CA PHE A 120 -18.42 -6.94 -10.32
C PHE A 120 -19.59 -7.36 -9.40
N GLU A 121 -19.99 -6.52 -8.46
CA GLU A 121 -21.16 -6.81 -7.62
C GLU A 121 -22.45 -6.72 -8.41
N LEU A 122 -22.62 -5.74 -9.28
CA LEU A 122 -23.81 -5.59 -10.13
C LEU A 122 -24.00 -6.79 -11.05
N SER A 123 -22.92 -7.32 -11.60
CA SER A 123 -22.96 -8.51 -12.46
C SER A 123 -23.42 -9.77 -11.71
N TYR A 124 -23.22 -9.79 -10.39
CA TYR A 124 -23.59 -10.93 -9.53
C TYR A 124 -24.96 -10.75 -8.87
N SER A 125 -25.14 -9.65 -8.16
CA SER A 125 -26.37 -9.39 -7.37
C SER A 125 -27.54 -8.86 -8.20
N ARG A 126 -27.24 -8.27 -9.38
CA ARG A 126 -28.19 -7.57 -10.24
C ARG A 126 -28.98 -6.43 -9.55
N HIS A 127 -28.49 -5.95 -8.40
CA HIS A 127 -29.10 -4.89 -7.61
C HIS A 127 -28.17 -3.69 -7.50
N ALA A 128 -28.55 -2.55 -8.08
CA ALA A 128 -27.75 -1.32 -8.09
C ALA A 128 -27.42 -0.80 -6.67
N GLY A 129 -28.35 -0.94 -5.73
CA GLY A 129 -28.12 -0.53 -4.34
C GLY A 129 -27.01 -1.32 -3.65
N THR A 130 -26.96 -2.63 -3.87
CA THR A 130 -25.88 -3.50 -3.33
C THR A 130 -24.54 -3.19 -4.00
N ALA A 131 -24.57 -2.98 -5.32
CA ALA A 131 -23.37 -2.61 -6.08
C ALA A 131 -22.78 -1.27 -5.59
N ALA A 132 -23.59 -0.25 -5.38
CA ALA A 132 -23.13 1.04 -4.87
C ALA A 132 -22.52 0.91 -3.45
N ARG A 133 -23.15 0.13 -2.57
CA ARG A 133 -22.60 -0.15 -1.22
C ARG A 133 -21.27 -0.88 -1.29
N ALA A 134 -21.14 -1.87 -2.16
CA ALA A 134 -19.89 -2.58 -2.38
C ALA A 134 -18.77 -1.64 -2.85
N GLY A 135 -19.08 -0.71 -3.78
CA GLY A 135 -18.17 0.34 -4.22
C GLY A 135 -17.70 1.24 -3.06
N TRP A 136 -18.62 1.70 -2.21
CA TRP A 136 -18.25 2.47 -1.01
C TRP A 136 -17.39 1.66 -0.04
N GLY A 137 -17.72 0.37 0.16
CA GLY A 137 -16.90 -0.55 0.95
C GLY A 137 -15.47 -0.64 0.42
N ALA A 138 -15.30 -0.67 -0.90
CA ALA A 138 -13.97 -0.71 -1.53
C ALA A 138 -13.18 0.58 -1.25
N ILE A 139 -13.79 1.76 -1.36
CA ILE A 139 -13.15 3.04 -1.01
C ILE A 139 -12.72 3.04 0.47
N MET A 140 -13.63 2.70 1.38
CA MET A 140 -13.34 2.69 2.81
C MET A 140 -12.25 1.68 3.18
N GLY A 141 -12.30 0.49 2.57
CA GLY A 141 -11.27 -0.54 2.75
C GLY A 141 -9.90 -0.06 2.30
N ARG A 142 -9.83 0.59 1.13
CA ARG A 142 -8.60 1.15 0.57
C ARG A 142 -8.04 2.28 1.44
N ALA A 143 -8.90 3.20 1.90
CA ALA A 143 -8.49 4.29 2.78
C ALA A 143 -7.95 3.78 4.11
N ALA A 144 -8.64 2.82 4.73
CA ALA A 144 -8.21 2.20 5.97
C ALA A 144 -6.88 1.45 5.81
N ALA A 145 -6.73 0.68 4.73
CA ALA A 145 -5.50 -0.04 4.42
C ALA A 145 -4.32 0.92 4.18
N ALA A 146 -4.54 1.99 3.41
CA ALA A 146 -3.52 3.01 3.18
C ALA A 146 -3.08 3.70 4.49
N ALA A 147 -4.02 4.05 5.36
CA ALA A 147 -3.71 4.66 6.65
C ALA A 147 -2.84 3.74 7.53
N VAL A 148 -3.18 2.45 7.61
CA VAL A 148 -2.38 1.46 8.36
C VAL A 148 -1.01 1.28 7.73
N LYS A 149 -0.92 1.15 6.40
CA LYS A 149 0.38 1.01 5.71
C LYS A 149 1.25 2.25 5.88
N ILE A 150 0.69 3.45 5.85
CA ILE A 150 1.44 4.69 6.11
C ILE A 150 2.01 4.66 7.54
N ALA A 151 1.19 4.30 8.53
CA ALA A 151 1.67 4.19 9.92
C ALA A 151 2.81 3.16 10.05
N LEU A 152 2.66 1.98 9.45
CA LEU A 152 3.72 0.96 9.42
C LEU A 152 4.97 1.44 8.66
N GLY A 153 4.78 2.18 7.56
CA GLY A 153 5.88 2.80 6.82
C GLY A 153 6.67 3.82 7.64
N VAL A 154 5.97 4.64 8.44
CA VAL A 154 6.63 5.57 9.37
C VAL A 154 7.46 4.78 10.40
N VAL A 155 6.95 3.67 10.93
CA VAL A 155 7.71 2.80 11.84
C VAL A 155 8.97 2.24 11.16
N ILE A 156 8.85 1.75 9.90
CA ILE A 156 10.01 1.27 9.12
C ILE A 156 11.03 2.41 8.93
N ALA A 157 10.58 3.62 8.58
CA ALA A 157 11.47 4.77 8.41
C ALA A 157 12.21 5.13 9.70
N ILE A 158 11.53 5.10 10.84
CA ILE A 158 12.14 5.34 12.16
C ILE A 158 13.19 4.27 12.47
N ILE A 159 12.88 2.99 12.26
CA ILE A 159 13.84 1.89 12.48
C ILE A 159 15.07 2.07 11.58
N GLY A 160 14.87 2.41 10.30
CA GLY A 160 15.96 2.66 9.36
C GLY A 160 16.83 3.85 9.77
N LEU A 161 16.20 4.93 10.21
CA LEU A 161 16.91 6.12 10.69
C LEU A 161 17.74 5.82 11.95
N PHE A 162 17.16 5.13 12.92
CA PHE A 162 17.91 4.69 14.11
C PHE A 162 19.11 3.81 13.74
N ALA A 163 18.92 2.86 12.84
CA ALA A 163 20.01 2.01 12.38
C ALA A 163 21.12 2.77 11.62
N ALA A 164 20.78 3.91 11.01
CA ALA A 164 21.77 4.75 10.33
C ALA A 164 22.54 5.67 11.28
N LEU A 165 21.99 5.96 12.45
CA LEU A 165 22.60 6.87 13.46
C LEU A 165 23.37 6.13 14.56
N SER A 166 23.26 4.82 14.64
CA SER A 166 23.94 3.97 15.62
C SER A 166 25.26 3.41 15.07
#